data_34f1d54e6d58924e954f2fefdfea7704
#
_entry.id   34f1d54e6d58924e954f2fefdfea7704
#
_cell.length_a   1.000
_cell.length_b   1.000
_cell.length_c   1.000
_cell.angle_alpha   90.00
_cell.angle_beta   90.00
_cell.angle_gamma   90.00
#
_symmetry.space_group_name_H-M   'P 1'
#
loop_
_entity.id
_entity.type
_entity.pdbx_description
1 polymer ?
#
loop_
_entity_poly.entity_id
_entity_poly.type
_entity_poly.pdbx_seq_one_letter_code
_entity_poly.pdbx_strand_id
1 'polypeptide(L)'
;MRRLALWRRSADCEVYMDIIEILKAILFGVVEGITEWLPISSTGHMILLNEFVTLNVSDEFWEMFLVVIQLGAILAVVLLFWNKIFPFHFQEKPVVQKDIFVLWFKILVACVPAAVIGLLFDDVLDALFYNPWCVSIALIVFGIAFIVIENRNKKMTPRITELSQITYQTALMIGVFQLLAAVFPGTSRSGATIVGALLIGVSRTVAAEFTFFLAIPVMLGASLLKLLKFGFSFTGEEVVILAVGMVVAFAVSVLVIRFLMGYIKKHDFKVFGWYRIALGAAVLAWFALG
;
A
#
# COMPACT_ATOMS: atom_id res chain seq x y z
N MET A 1 -36.09 -39.11 9.19
CA MET A 1 -36.04 -38.24 8.01
C MET A 1 -36.00 -36.73 8.29
N ARG A 2 -36.70 -36.16 9.31
CA ARG A 2 -36.66 -34.72 9.64
C ARG A 2 -35.27 -34.20 10.09
N ARG A 3 -34.47 -35.00 10.79
CA ARG A 3 -33.11 -34.56 11.26
C ARG A 3 -32.08 -34.43 10.13
N LEU A 4 -32.17 -35.24 9.09
CA LEU A 4 -31.27 -35.14 7.93
C LEU A 4 -31.56 -33.90 7.05
N ALA A 5 -32.80 -33.42 7.01
CA ALA A 5 -33.18 -32.22 6.27
C ALA A 5 -32.70 -30.91 6.96
N LEU A 6 -32.63 -30.93 8.31
CA LEU A 6 -32.09 -29.79 9.10
C LEU A 6 -30.56 -29.69 8.95
N TRP A 7 -29.85 -30.82 8.91
CA TRP A 7 -28.40 -30.85 8.67
C TRP A 7 -28.00 -30.39 7.29
N ARG A 8 -28.75 -30.78 6.23
CA ARG A 8 -28.51 -30.26 4.88
C ARG A 8 -28.76 -28.77 4.77
N ARG A 9 -29.82 -28.22 5.37
CA ARG A 9 -30.10 -26.78 5.35
C ARG A 9 -29.04 -25.96 6.06
N SER A 10 -28.47 -26.43 7.18
CA SER A 10 -27.38 -25.72 7.86
C SER A 10 -26.10 -25.76 7.03
N ALA A 11 -25.74 -26.91 6.46
CA ALA A 11 -24.55 -27.06 5.62
C ALA A 11 -24.64 -26.22 4.31
N ASP A 12 -25.81 -26.20 3.68
CA ASP A 12 -26.04 -25.38 2.48
C ASP A 12 -26.01 -23.88 2.79
N CYS A 13 -26.47 -23.48 3.98
CA CYS A 13 -26.44 -22.09 4.43
C CYS A 13 -25.00 -21.63 4.79
N GLU A 14 -24.21 -22.49 5.44
CA GLU A 14 -22.79 -22.23 5.73
C GLU A 14 -21.98 -22.13 4.44
N VAL A 15 -22.16 -23.05 3.48
CA VAL A 15 -21.46 -23.02 2.18
C VAL A 15 -21.80 -21.75 1.38
N TYR A 16 -23.05 -21.25 1.44
CA TYR A 16 -23.41 -20.01 0.77
C TYR A 16 -22.82 -18.75 1.43
N MET A 17 -22.72 -18.72 2.76
CA MET A 17 -22.07 -17.61 3.47
C MET A 17 -20.57 -17.57 3.16
N ASP A 18 -19.88 -18.70 3.18
CA ASP A 18 -18.47 -18.83 2.82
C ASP A 18 -18.17 -18.29 1.41
N ILE A 19 -19.01 -18.57 0.43
CA ILE A 19 -18.82 -18.11 -0.96
C ILE A 19 -18.94 -16.58 -1.06
N ILE A 20 -19.88 -15.97 -0.37
CA ILE A 20 -20.07 -14.51 -0.37
C ILE A 20 -18.87 -13.83 0.29
N GLU A 21 -18.38 -14.33 1.41
CA GLU A 21 -17.21 -13.78 2.09
C GLU A 21 -15.93 -13.94 1.24
N ILE A 22 -15.79 -15.06 0.52
CA ILE A 22 -14.71 -15.26 -0.43
C ILE A 22 -14.79 -14.23 -1.59
N LEU A 23 -15.98 -13.98 -2.14
CA LEU A 23 -16.16 -12.97 -3.19
C LEU A 23 -15.82 -11.55 -2.71
N LYS A 24 -16.20 -11.23 -1.47
CA LYS A 24 -15.82 -9.95 -0.84
C LYS A 24 -14.30 -9.89 -0.63
N ALA A 25 -13.66 -10.94 -0.15
CA ALA A 25 -12.20 -11.00 0.00
C ALA A 25 -11.48 -10.83 -1.34
N ILE A 26 -11.99 -11.41 -2.43
CA ILE A 26 -11.50 -11.19 -3.79
C ILE A 26 -11.62 -9.70 -4.15
N LEU A 27 -12.76 -9.08 -3.91
CA LEU A 27 -12.99 -7.67 -4.22
C LEU A 27 -12.00 -6.77 -3.45
N PHE A 28 -11.81 -7.00 -2.14
CA PHE A 28 -10.81 -6.29 -1.34
C PHE A 28 -9.39 -6.52 -1.87
N GLY A 29 -9.05 -7.76 -2.25
CA GLY A 29 -7.76 -8.08 -2.86
C GLY A 29 -7.52 -7.35 -4.18
N VAL A 30 -8.55 -7.22 -5.03
CA VAL A 30 -8.47 -6.46 -6.29
C VAL A 30 -8.25 -4.97 -6.00
N VAL A 31 -9.03 -4.39 -5.10
CA VAL A 31 -8.90 -2.97 -4.74
C VAL A 31 -7.54 -2.69 -4.14
N GLU A 32 -7.07 -3.52 -3.21
CA GLU A 32 -5.73 -3.41 -2.63
C GLU A 32 -4.64 -3.49 -3.69
N GLY A 33 -4.66 -4.53 -4.52
CA GLY A 33 -3.65 -4.74 -5.56
C GLY A 33 -3.58 -3.61 -6.59
N ILE A 34 -4.70 -2.91 -6.85
CA ILE A 34 -4.72 -1.72 -7.72
C ILE A 34 -4.20 -0.49 -7.00
N THR A 35 -4.74 -0.22 -5.82
CA THR A 35 -4.62 1.11 -5.19
C THR A 35 -3.35 1.28 -4.37
N GLU A 36 -2.67 0.20 -4.00
CA GLU A 36 -1.44 0.26 -3.22
C GLU A 36 -0.26 0.80 -4.05
N TRP A 37 -0.15 0.40 -5.31
CA TRP A 37 0.97 0.78 -6.18
C TRP A 37 0.71 2.07 -6.94
N LEU A 38 -0.53 2.31 -7.33
CA LEU A 38 -0.91 3.61 -7.86
C LEU A 38 -0.91 4.63 -6.70
N PRO A 39 -0.36 5.83 -6.90
CA PRO A 39 -0.31 6.81 -5.83
C PRO A 39 -1.68 7.50 -5.58
N ILE A 40 -2.73 6.68 -5.29
CA ILE A 40 -4.13 7.11 -5.16
C ILE A 40 -4.76 6.82 -3.79
N SER A 41 -4.01 6.21 -2.88
CA SER A 41 -4.40 5.83 -1.50
C SER A 41 -5.29 4.59 -1.41
N SER A 42 -4.69 3.45 -1.09
CA SER A 42 -5.40 2.21 -0.77
C SER A 42 -6.35 2.40 0.43
N THR A 43 -5.89 3.04 1.50
CA THR A 43 -6.70 3.33 2.69
C THR A 43 -7.99 4.07 2.35
N GLY A 44 -7.93 5.12 1.51
CA GLY A 44 -9.13 5.86 1.11
C GLY A 44 -10.14 5.00 0.36
N HIS A 45 -9.66 4.08 -0.49
CA HIS A 45 -10.52 3.16 -1.24
C HIS A 45 -11.11 2.07 -0.34
N MET A 46 -10.32 1.54 0.61
CA MET A 46 -10.77 0.51 1.55
C MET A 46 -11.87 1.04 2.47
N ILE A 47 -11.73 2.28 2.98
CA ILE A 47 -12.76 2.94 3.79
C ILE A 47 -14.05 3.06 2.98
N LEU A 48 -13.99 3.60 1.76
CA LEU A 48 -15.18 3.72 0.90
C LEU A 48 -15.79 2.36 0.54
N LEU A 49 -14.97 1.38 0.21
CA LEU A 49 -15.47 0.05 -0.12
C LEU A 49 -16.19 -0.59 1.07
N ASN A 50 -15.67 -0.41 2.28
CA ASN A 50 -16.25 -0.95 3.49
C ASN A 50 -17.63 -0.37 3.83
N GLU A 51 -17.96 0.86 3.38
CA GLU A 51 -19.29 1.43 3.50
C GLU A 51 -20.37 0.66 2.72
N PHE A 52 -19.98 -0.03 1.65
CA PHE A 52 -20.90 -0.76 0.78
C PHE A 52 -20.77 -2.28 0.90
N VAL A 53 -19.58 -2.76 1.22
CA VAL A 53 -19.24 -4.18 1.26
C VAL A 53 -18.46 -4.46 2.53
N THR A 54 -19.12 -5.03 3.54
CA THR A 54 -18.49 -5.42 4.81
C THR A 54 -18.24 -6.92 4.85
N LEU A 55 -17.05 -7.34 5.33
CA LEU A 55 -16.79 -8.73 5.69
C LEU A 55 -17.50 -9.06 7.01
N ASN A 56 -18.03 -10.27 7.09
CA ASN A 56 -18.67 -10.76 8.34
C ASN A 56 -17.62 -11.37 9.28
N VAL A 57 -16.76 -10.51 9.82
CA VAL A 57 -15.64 -10.87 10.70
C VAL A 57 -15.61 -9.93 11.90
N SER A 58 -14.78 -10.24 12.91
CA SER A 58 -14.58 -9.32 14.02
C SER A 58 -13.88 -8.04 13.61
N ASP A 59 -14.09 -6.96 14.37
CA ASP A 59 -13.43 -5.66 14.11
C ASP A 59 -11.91 -5.81 14.20
N GLU A 60 -11.42 -6.62 15.15
CA GLU A 60 -9.99 -6.89 15.30
C GLU A 60 -9.41 -7.63 14.09
N PHE A 61 -10.15 -8.60 13.54
CA PHE A 61 -9.72 -9.28 12.32
C PHE A 61 -9.75 -8.33 11.13
N TRP A 62 -10.77 -7.50 10.99
CA TRP A 62 -10.86 -6.51 9.93
C TRP A 62 -9.66 -5.55 9.92
N GLU A 63 -9.30 -4.97 11.07
CA GLU A 63 -8.12 -4.12 11.20
C GLU A 63 -6.82 -4.84 10.82
N MET A 64 -6.67 -6.09 11.27
CA MET A 64 -5.52 -6.92 10.92
C MET A 64 -5.51 -7.24 9.42
N PHE A 65 -6.67 -7.62 8.84
CA PHE A 65 -6.82 -7.97 7.43
C PHE A 65 -6.37 -6.83 6.51
N LEU A 66 -6.79 -5.59 6.78
CA LEU A 66 -6.42 -4.41 5.98
C LEU A 66 -4.90 -4.20 5.86
N VAL A 67 -4.15 -4.57 6.89
CA VAL A 67 -2.70 -4.41 6.90
C VAL A 67 -2.00 -5.66 6.34
N VAL A 68 -2.46 -6.85 6.71
CA VAL A 68 -1.78 -8.10 6.35
C VAL A 68 -2.02 -8.48 4.88
N ILE A 69 -3.15 -8.09 4.28
CA ILE A 69 -3.41 -8.29 2.84
C ILE A 69 -2.33 -7.65 1.96
N GLN A 70 -1.69 -6.57 2.43
CA GLN A 70 -0.58 -5.88 1.77
C GLN A 70 0.64 -6.78 1.58
N LEU A 71 0.82 -7.82 2.40
CA LEU A 71 1.90 -8.80 2.19
C LEU A 71 1.78 -9.50 0.84
N GLY A 72 0.55 -9.79 0.39
CA GLY A 72 0.31 -10.29 -0.96
C GLY A 72 0.83 -9.29 -2.01
N ALA A 73 0.51 -8.02 -1.86
CA ALA A 73 0.97 -6.97 -2.76
C ALA A 73 2.51 -6.84 -2.79
N ILE A 74 3.18 -6.91 -1.62
CA ILE A 74 4.66 -6.85 -1.54
C ILE A 74 5.33 -7.98 -2.30
N LEU A 75 4.78 -9.19 -2.26
CA LEU A 75 5.33 -10.32 -3.00
C LEU A 75 5.42 -10.07 -4.51
N ALA A 76 4.53 -9.22 -5.06
CA ALA A 76 4.63 -8.80 -6.45
C ALA A 76 5.88 -7.95 -6.73
N VAL A 77 6.26 -7.06 -5.81
CA VAL A 77 7.51 -6.29 -5.92
C VAL A 77 8.71 -7.23 -5.84
N VAL A 78 8.71 -8.13 -4.87
CA VAL A 78 9.79 -9.12 -4.71
C VAL A 78 9.96 -9.95 -5.98
N LEU A 79 8.85 -10.42 -6.56
CA LEU A 79 8.89 -11.20 -7.80
C LEU A 79 9.41 -10.38 -9.00
N LEU A 80 8.87 -9.16 -9.21
CA LEU A 80 9.18 -8.35 -10.39
C LEU A 80 10.56 -7.73 -10.36
N PHE A 81 11.08 -7.45 -9.18
CA PHE A 81 12.38 -6.78 -8.99
C PHE A 81 13.41 -7.67 -8.30
N TRP A 82 13.24 -9.00 -8.34
CA TRP A 82 14.11 -9.96 -7.69
C TRP A 82 15.59 -9.65 -7.89
N ASN A 83 16.03 -9.47 -9.13
CA ASN A 83 17.43 -9.21 -9.48
C ASN A 83 17.96 -7.85 -8.98
N LYS A 84 17.07 -6.91 -8.62
CA LYS A 84 17.45 -5.59 -8.07
C LYS A 84 17.50 -5.56 -6.55
N ILE A 85 16.86 -6.52 -5.88
CA ILE A 85 16.72 -6.53 -4.42
C ILE A 85 17.38 -7.73 -3.75
N PHE A 86 17.60 -8.84 -4.48
CA PHE A 86 18.26 -10.02 -3.95
C PHE A 86 19.76 -9.93 -4.13
N PRO A 87 20.57 -9.92 -3.02
CA PRO A 87 21.99 -9.57 -3.09
C PRO A 87 22.91 -10.72 -3.51
N PHE A 88 22.37 -11.92 -3.76
CA PHE A 88 23.18 -13.09 -4.11
C PHE A 88 22.89 -13.55 -5.53
N HIS A 89 23.80 -13.30 -6.47
CA HIS A 89 23.70 -13.73 -7.87
C HIS A 89 24.69 -14.89 -8.12
N PHE A 90 24.22 -16.12 -7.92
CA PHE A 90 25.07 -17.31 -7.97
C PHE A 90 25.66 -17.61 -9.36
N GLN A 91 25.11 -17.03 -10.42
CA GLN A 91 25.59 -17.20 -11.79
C GLN A 91 26.55 -16.08 -12.25
N GLU A 92 26.76 -15.06 -11.44
CA GLU A 92 27.58 -13.90 -11.76
C GLU A 92 28.77 -13.76 -10.78
N LYS A 93 29.83 -13.06 -11.23
CA LYS A 93 30.94 -12.70 -10.36
C LYS A 93 31.05 -11.17 -10.23
N PRO A 94 31.07 -10.60 -9.03
CA PRO A 94 31.04 -11.29 -7.71
C PRO A 94 29.65 -11.84 -7.37
N VAL A 95 29.58 -12.98 -6.69
CA VAL A 95 28.31 -13.61 -6.24
C VAL A 95 27.53 -12.69 -5.29
N VAL A 96 28.23 -11.91 -4.48
CA VAL A 96 27.65 -10.96 -3.54
C VAL A 96 27.64 -9.56 -4.15
N GLN A 97 26.45 -9.03 -4.39
CA GLN A 97 26.23 -7.70 -4.96
C GLN A 97 26.20 -6.65 -3.84
N LYS A 98 27.35 -6.01 -3.58
CA LYS A 98 27.49 -5.02 -2.50
C LYS A 98 26.56 -3.82 -2.67
N ASP A 99 26.29 -3.42 -3.89
CA ASP A 99 25.41 -2.28 -4.20
C ASP A 99 23.96 -2.52 -3.76
N ILE A 100 23.50 -3.78 -3.81
CA ILE A 100 22.19 -4.16 -3.31
C ILE A 100 22.14 -4.06 -1.76
N PHE A 101 23.18 -4.47 -1.05
CA PHE A 101 23.25 -4.25 0.40
C PHE A 101 23.24 -2.77 0.76
N VAL A 102 24.00 -1.94 0.03
CA VAL A 102 24.00 -0.48 0.22
C VAL A 102 22.59 0.08 -0.03
N LEU A 103 21.89 -0.39 -1.05
CA LEU A 103 20.50 -0.01 -1.31
C LEU A 103 19.59 -0.38 -0.14
N TRP A 104 19.69 -1.59 0.41
CA TRP A 104 18.92 -2.01 1.58
C TRP A 104 19.19 -1.14 2.81
N PHE A 105 20.44 -0.77 3.08
CA PHE A 105 20.76 0.17 4.16
C PHE A 105 20.13 1.55 3.95
N LYS A 106 20.11 2.07 2.71
CA LYS A 106 19.42 3.33 2.37
C LYS A 106 17.91 3.22 2.60
N ILE A 107 17.31 2.07 2.23
CA ILE A 107 15.89 1.79 2.47
C ILE A 107 15.60 1.76 3.97
N LEU A 108 16.41 1.07 4.77
CA LEU A 108 16.25 1.05 6.23
C LEU A 108 16.35 2.44 6.85
N VAL A 109 17.29 3.29 6.38
CA VAL A 109 17.37 4.70 6.82
C VAL A 109 16.08 5.46 6.48
N ALA A 110 15.49 5.22 5.31
CA ALA A 110 14.21 5.85 4.94
C ALA A 110 13.01 5.33 5.76
N CYS A 111 13.10 4.13 6.36
CA CYS A 111 12.06 3.62 7.24
C CYS A 111 12.04 4.31 8.61
N VAL A 112 13.20 4.79 9.09
CA VAL A 112 13.37 5.27 10.48
C VAL A 112 12.35 6.35 10.88
N PRO A 113 12.12 7.43 10.12
CA PRO A 113 11.19 8.49 10.54
C PRO A 113 9.77 7.97 10.81
N ALA A 114 9.22 7.18 9.88
CA ALA A 114 7.88 6.64 10.01
C ALA A 114 7.79 5.53 11.08
N ALA A 115 8.84 4.70 11.21
CA ALA A 115 8.88 3.65 12.21
C ALA A 115 8.91 4.22 13.64
N VAL A 116 9.71 5.26 13.89
CA VAL A 116 9.78 5.89 15.22
C VAL A 116 8.42 6.48 15.60
N ILE A 117 7.78 7.21 14.70
CA ILE A 117 6.49 7.84 15.00
C ILE A 117 5.37 6.81 15.07
N GLY A 118 5.33 5.83 14.15
CA GLY A 118 4.32 4.78 14.19
C GLY A 118 4.41 3.93 15.46
N LEU A 119 5.62 3.52 15.88
CA LEU A 119 5.77 2.71 17.10
C LEU A 119 5.43 3.46 18.39
N LEU A 120 5.66 4.77 18.44
CA LEU A 120 5.45 5.57 19.66
C LEU A 120 4.05 6.15 19.76
N PHE A 121 3.36 6.41 18.63
CA PHE A 121 2.14 7.21 18.59
C PHE A 121 1.00 6.60 17.79
N ASP A 122 1.10 5.34 17.32
CA ASP A 122 0.11 4.65 16.48
C ASP A 122 -1.33 4.87 16.98
N ASP A 123 -1.61 4.45 18.22
CA ASP A 123 -2.96 4.54 18.81
C ASP A 123 -3.47 6.00 18.92
N VAL A 124 -2.57 6.96 19.18
CA VAL A 124 -2.93 8.38 19.28
C VAL A 124 -3.21 8.97 17.91
N LEU A 125 -2.41 8.61 16.90
CA LEU A 125 -2.58 9.09 15.53
C LEU A 125 -3.85 8.52 14.92
N ASP A 126 -4.13 7.24 15.14
CA ASP A 126 -5.36 6.60 14.68
C ASP A 126 -6.59 7.27 15.32
N ALA A 127 -6.59 7.51 16.63
CA ALA A 127 -7.69 8.17 17.32
C ALA A 127 -7.96 9.61 16.83
N LEU A 128 -6.90 10.35 16.45
CA LEU A 128 -7.02 11.73 16.00
C LEU A 128 -7.34 11.87 14.51
N PHE A 129 -6.71 11.04 13.65
CA PHE A 129 -6.67 11.27 12.22
C PHE A 129 -7.37 10.19 11.39
N TYR A 130 -7.67 9.00 11.94
CA TYR A 130 -8.36 7.95 11.20
C TYR A 130 -9.87 8.23 11.11
N ASN A 131 -10.21 9.25 10.32
CA ASN A 131 -11.59 9.66 10.08
C ASN A 131 -11.76 10.12 8.62
N PRO A 132 -13.00 10.05 8.07
CA PRO A 132 -13.26 10.39 6.66
C PRO A 132 -12.85 11.82 6.26
N TRP A 133 -12.93 12.77 7.17
CA TRP A 133 -12.55 14.17 6.93
C TRP A 133 -11.06 14.30 6.68
N CYS A 134 -10.23 13.72 7.57
CA CYS A 134 -8.78 13.73 7.42
C CYS A 134 -8.35 13.03 6.14
N VAL A 135 -8.92 11.84 5.87
CA VAL A 135 -8.63 11.06 4.65
C VAL A 135 -8.95 11.87 3.40
N SER A 136 -10.10 12.52 3.36
CA SER A 136 -10.53 13.31 2.20
C SER A 136 -9.66 14.53 1.96
N ILE A 137 -9.32 15.27 3.02
CA ILE A 137 -8.43 16.44 2.95
C ILE A 137 -7.04 15.98 2.49
N ALA A 138 -6.50 14.90 3.05
CA ALA A 138 -5.21 14.37 2.66
C ALA A 138 -5.18 13.93 1.18
N LEU A 139 -6.25 13.29 0.68
CA LEU A 139 -6.41 12.97 -0.73
C LEU A 139 -6.31 14.22 -1.60
N ILE A 140 -7.05 15.27 -1.28
CA ILE A 140 -7.08 16.51 -2.07
C ILE A 140 -5.72 17.23 -2.01
N VAL A 141 -5.14 17.39 -0.82
CA VAL A 141 -3.86 18.09 -0.64
C VAL A 141 -2.74 17.40 -1.42
N PHE A 142 -2.61 16.09 -1.30
CA PHE A 142 -1.60 15.34 -2.05
C PHE A 142 -1.93 15.22 -3.54
N GLY A 143 -3.21 15.25 -3.92
CA GLY A 143 -3.63 15.40 -5.32
C GLY A 143 -3.11 16.70 -5.93
N ILE A 144 -3.29 17.82 -5.23
CA ILE A 144 -2.75 19.12 -5.63
C ILE A 144 -1.21 19.10 -5.64
N ALA A 145 -0.57 18.48 -4.64
CA ALA A 145 0.88 18.37 -4.57
C ALA A 145 1.47 17.66 -5.81
N PHE A 146 0.86 16.57 -6.28
CA PHE A 146 1.25 15.90 -7.53
C PHE A 146 1.20 16.85 -8.72
N ILE A 147 0.11 17.59 -8.89
CA ILE A 147 -0.07 18.52 -10.02
C ILE A 147 0.98 19.63 -9.96
N VAL A 148 1.19 20.23 -8.79
CA VAL A 148 2.14 21.34 -8.60
C VAL A 148 3.57 20.87 -8.87
N ILE A 149 3.97 19.73 -8.30
CA ILE A 149 5.35 19.22 -8.46
C ILE A 149 5.62 18.78 -9.90
N GLU A 150 4.67 18.11 -10.54
CA GLU A 150 4.85 17.72 -11.94
C GLU A 150 4.91 18.94 -12.87
N ASN A 151 4.12 19.98 -12.62
CA ASN A 151 4.20 21.22 -13.39
C ASN A 151 5.54 21.93 -13.19
N ARG A 152 6.05 21.98 -11.94
CA ARG A 152 7.38 22.52 -11.64
C ARG A 152 8.47 21.72 -12.37
N ASN A 153 8.42 20.40 -12.32
CA ASN A 153 9.44 19.51 -12.87
C ASN A 153 9.38 19.39 -14.39
N LYS A 154 8.32 19.88 -15.05
CA LYS A 154 8.17 19.81 -16.51
C LYS A 154 9.34 20.45 -17.28
N LYS A 155 9.98 21.48 -16.69
CA LYS A 155 11.11 22.20 -17.27
C LYS A 155 12.46 21.82 -16.66
N MET A 156 12.50 20.82 -15.79
CA MET A 156 13.70 20.40 -15.06
C MET A 156 14.18 19.03 -15.55
N THR A 157 15.49 18.89 -15.67
CA THR A 157 16.11 17.57 -15.84
C THR A 157 16.30 16.93 -14.48
N PRO A 158 15.88 15.67 -14.27
CA PRO A 158 16.11 14.96 -13.03
C PRO A 158 17.61 14.86 -12.72
N ARG A 159 17.98 15.06 -11.46
CA ARG A 159 19.37 14.94 -10.98
C ARG A 159 19.75 13.51 -10.65
N ILE A 160 18.77 12.68 -10.24
CA ILE A 160 18.94 11.29 -9.84
C ILE A 160 18.11 10.45 -10.82
N THR A 161 18.79 9.71 -11.68
CA THR A 161 18.20 8.90 -12.76
C THR A 161 18.40 7.40 -12.56
N GLU A 162 19.22 7.02 -11.56
CA GLU A 162 19.51 5.64 -11.19
C GLU A 162 19.42 5.43 -9.68
N LEU A 163 19.06 4.23 -9.25
CA LEU A 163 18.98 3.85 -7.82
C LEU A 163 20.34 3.99 -7.10
N SER A 164 21.43 3.73 -7.79
CA SER A 164 22.81 3.86 -7.30
C SER A 164 23.13 5.28 -6.82
N GLN A 165 22.54 6.29 -7.47
CA GLN A 165 22.75 7.71 -7.19
C GLN A 165 21.96 8.21 -5.95
N ILE A 166 21.02 7.44 -5.44
CA ILE A 166 20.33 7.78 -4.18
C ILE A 166 21.35 7.75 -3.05
N THR A 167 21.51 8.89 -2.37
CA THR A 167 22.34 9.00 -1.16
C THR A 167 21.56 8.66 0.09
N TYR A 168 22.23 8.43 1.25
CA TYR A 168 21.56 8.28 2.54
C TYR A 168 20.70 9.50 2.90
N GLN A 169 21.19 10.72 2.59
CA GLN A 169 20.43 11.95 2.81
C GLN A 169 19.17 11.99 1.95
N THR A 170 19.27 11.61 0.67
CA THR A 170 18.11 11.52 -0.23
C THR A 170 17.10 10.50 0.29
N ALA A 171 17.57 9.32 0.72
CA ALA A 171 16.74 8.28 1.29
C ALA A 171 16.02 8.74 2.56
N LEU A 172 16.74 9.40 3.48
CA LEU A 172 16.17 9.97 4.70
C LEU A 172 15.10 11.02 4.39
N MET A 173 15.33 11.91 3.42
CA MET A 173 14.35 12.91 3.00
C MET A 173 13.08 12.25 2.46
N ILE A 174 13.20 11.20 1.64
CA ILE A 174 12.04 10.42 1.17
C ILE A 174 11.32 9.79 2.38
N GLY A 175 12.05 9.29 3.36
CA GLY A 175 11.50 8.77 4.62
C GLY A 175 10.74 9.80 5.44
N VAL A 176 11.19 11.07 5.45
CA VAL A 176 10.44 12.17 6.09
C VAL A 176 9.12 12.42 5.36
N PHE A 177 9.07 12.33 4.04
CA PHE A 177 7.80 12.39 3.32
C PHE A 177 6.92 11.18 3.61
N GLN A 178 7.48 9.99 3.80
CA GLN A 178 6.73 8.81 4.24
C GLN A 178 6.06 9.03 5.61
N LEU A 179 6.70 9.77 6.52
CA LEU A 179 6.12 10.14 7.80
C LEU A 179 4.77 10.86 7.65
N LEU A 180 4.60 11.69 6.62
CA LEU A 180 3.31 12.35 6.36
C LEU A 180 2.19 11.35 6.10
N ALA A 181 2.51 10.22 5.47
CA ALA A 181 1.54 9.14 5.24
C ALA A 181 1.29 8.29 6.49
N ALA A 182 2.25 8.20 7.40
CA ALA A 182 2.07 7.54 8.69
C ALA A 182 1.20 8.36 9.64
N VAL A 183 1.28 9.69 9.56
CA VAL A 183 0.51 10.61 10.43
C VAL A 183 -0.89 10.89 9.87
N PHE A 184 -1.03 11.07 8.56
CA PHE A 184 -2.30 11.47 7.92
C PHE A 184 -2.82 10.36 7.01
N PRO A 185 -3.76 9.53 7.46
CA PRO A 185 -4.41 8.52 6.62
C PRO A 185 -5.06 9.19 5.39
N GLY A 186 -5.04 8.49 4.26
CA GLY A 186 -5.45 9.09 2.98
C GLY A 186 -4.32 9.74 2.18
N THR A 187 -3.19 10.11 2.81
CA THR A 187 -2.02 10.66 2.13
C THR A 187 -1.46 9.69 1.08
N SER A 188 -1.55 8.40 1.29
CA SER A 188 -0.89 7.32 0.54
C SER A 188 0.63 7.30 0.78
N ARG A 189 1.13 6.17 1.25
CA ARG A 189 2.57 5.95 1.42
C ARG A 189 3.32 6.17 0.10
N SER A 190 2.89 5.48 -0.97
CA SER A 190 3.48 5.64 -2.29
C SER A 190 3.33 7.06 -2.83
N GLY A 191 2.19 7.70 -2.58
CA GLY A 191 1.96 9.09 -2.95
C GLY A 191 2.94 10.06 -2.29
N ALA A 192 3.11 9.97 -0.99
CA ALA A 192 4.01 10.86 -0.23
C ALA A 192 5.48 10.67 -0.65
N THR A 193 5.95 9.43 -0.73
CA THR A 193 7.35 9.12 -1.08
C THR A 193 7.69 9.51 -2.51
N ILE A 194 6.77 9.29 -3.48
CA ILE A 194 6.96 9.74 -4.87
C ILE A 194 7.00 11.27 -4.94
N VAL A 195 6.05 11.97 -4.31
CA VAL A 195 6.02 13.44 -4.26
C VAL A 195 7.33 13.98 -3.67
N GLY A 196 7.78 13.42 -2.55
CA GLY A 196 9.05 13.79 -1.90
C GLY A 196 10.25 13.56 -2.82
N ALA A 197 10.33 12.38 -3.45
CA ALA A 197 11.40 12.05 -4.37
C ALA A 197 11.44 13.00 -5.58
N LEU A 198 10.29 13.30 -6.19
CA LEU A 198 10.19 14.24 -7.30
C LEU A 198 10.59 15.67 -6.92
N LEU A 199 10.23 16.09 -5.69
CA LEU A 199 10.55 17.40 -5.15
C LEU A 199 12.06 17.64 -5.06
N ILE A 200 12.81 16.62 -4.67
CA ILE A 200 14.28 16.67 -4.53
C ILE A 200 15.05 16.34 -5.82
N GLY A 201 14.34 16.11 -6.93
CA GLY A 201 14.93 15.94 -8.25
C GLY A 201 15.23 14.49 -8.65
N VAL A 202 14.59 13.50 -8.04
CA VAL A 202 14.63 12.11 -8.48
C VAL A 202 13.72 11.91 -9.69
N SER A 203 14.15 11.11 -10.66
CA SER A 203 13.33 10.76 -11.82
C SER A 203 12.09 9.94 -11.43
N ARG A 204 11.01 10.00 -12.24
CA ARG A 204 9.75 9.28 -11.97
C ARG A 204 9.96 7.78 -11.77
N THR A 205 10.77 7.17 -12.65
CA THR A 205 11.07 5.73 -12.60
C THR A 205 11.79 5.35 -11.31
N VAL A 206 12.85 6.09 -10.94
CA VAL A 206 13.63 5.82 -9.73
C VAL A 206 12.79 6.11 -8.47
N ALA A 207 11.97 7.16 -8.47
CA ALA A 207 11.06 7.48 -7.38
C ALA A 207 10.07 6.34 -7.13
N ALA A 208 9.46 5.78 -8.18
CA ALA A 208 8.55 4.65 -8.08
C ALA A 208 9.28 3.38 -7.61
N GLU A 209 10.43 3.02 -8.21
CA GLU A 209 11.20 1.84 -7.82
C GLU A 209 11.64 1.92 -6.35
N PHE A 210 12.20 3.05 -5.91
CA PHE A 210 12.63 3.22 -4.51
C PHE A 210 11.44 3.14 -3.54
N THR A 211 10.31 3.74 -3.92
CA THR A 211 9.05 3.67 -3.16
C THR A 211 8.56 2.23 -3.01
N PHE A 212 8.65 1.41 -4.06
CA PHE A 212 8.26 0.00 -4.01
C PHE A 212 9.19 -0.81 -3.09
N PHE A 213 10.49 -0.57 -3.15
CA PHE A 213 11.44 -1.27 -2.28
C PHE A 213 11.28 -0.84 -0.81
N LEU A 214 11.00 0.43 -0.57
CA LEU A 214 10.71 0.97 0.76
C LEU A 214 9.43 0.34 1.36
N ALA A 215 8.47 -0.07 0.53
CA ALA A 215 7.27 -0.77 0.97
C ALA A 215 7.57 -2.10 1.67
N ILE A 216 8.59 -2.82 1.22
CA ILE A 216 8.89 -4.17 1.70
C ILE A 216 9.11 -4.20 3.22
N PRO A 217 10.11 -3.51 3.79
CA PRO A 217 10.32 -3.53 5.23
C PRO A 217 9.21 -2.86 6.03
N VAL A 218 8.60 -1.80 5.50
CA VAL A 218 7.53 -1.06 6.21
C VAL A 218 6.29 -1.93 6.37
N MET A 219 5.81 -2.56 5.30
CA MET A 219 4.62 -3.40 5.34
C MET A 219 4.87 -4.72 6.08
N LEU A 220 6.06 -5.31 5.94
CA LEU A 220 6.44 -6.47 6.75
C LEU A 220 6.40 -6.13 8.24
N GLY A 221 6.97 -4.99 8.64
CA GLY A 221 6.96 -4.53 10.03
C GLY A 221 5.55 -4.26 10.54
N ALA A 222 4.74 -3.51 9.79
CA ALA A 222 3.35 -3.20 10.15
C ALA A 222 2.49 -4.48 10.26
N SER A 223 2.61 -5.40 9.29
CA SER A 223 1.88 -6.67 9.32
C SER A 223 2.28 -7.55 10.50
N LEU A 224 3.59 -7.61 10.82
CA LEU A 224 4.06 -8.35 11.99
C LEU A 224 3.46 -7.77 13.29
N LEU A 225 3.46 -6.45 13.44
CA LEU A 225 2.87 -5.80 14.62
C LEU A 225 1.37 -6.07 14.74
N LYS A 226 0.60 -5.96 13.65
CA LYS A 226 -0.85 -6.26 13.66
C LYS A 226 -1.12 -7.74 13.93
N LEU A 227 -0.34 -8.67 13.38
CA LEU A 227 -0.45 -10.09 13.70
C LEU A 227 -0.13 -10.40 15.17
N LEU A 228 0.88 -9.75 15.75
CA LEU A 228 1.20 -9.91 17.17
C LEU A 228 0.13 -9.31 18.08
N LYS A 229 -0.50 -8.19 17.71
CA LYS A 229 -1.62 -7.59 18.44
C LYS A 229 -2.89 -8.47 18.35
N PHE A 230 -3.21 -8.97 17.17
CA PHE A 230 -4.37 -9.84 16.92
C PHE A 230 -4.22 -11.21 17.61
N GLY A 231 -3.00 -11.75 17.65
CA GLY A 231 -2.71 -13.11 18.08
C GLY A 231 -2.75 -14.11 16.92
N PHE A 232 -2.49 -15.38 17.22
CA PHE A 232 -2.40 -16.42 16.19
C PHE A 232 -3.60 -17.39 16.20
N SER A 233 -4.72 -16.98 16.83
CA SER A 233 -5.94 -17.80 16.93
C SER A 233 -6.91 -17.40 15.84
N PHE A 234 -6.75 -18.00 14.67
CA PHE A 234 -7.63 -17.79 13.51
C PHE A 234 -8.69 -18.87 13.41
N THR A 235 -9.88 -18.50 13.00
CA THR A 235 -10.88 -19.45 12.51
C THR A 235 -10.48 -19.95 11.11
N GLY A 236 -11.02 -21.11 10.70
CA GLY A 236 -10.76 -21.62 9.34
C GLY A 236 -11.24 -20.65 8.24
N GLU A 237 -12.36 -19.94 8.46
CA GLU A 237 -12.92 -18.95 7.58
C GLU A 237 -12.00 -17.72 7.43
N GLU A 238 -11.52 -17.18 8.52
CA GLU A 238 -10.58 -16.05 8.54
C GLU A 238 -9.28 -16.36 7.78
N VAL A 239 -8.74 -17.57 7.93
CA VAL A 239 -7.56 -18.01 7.19
C VAL A 239 -7.83 -18.02 5.68
N VAL A 240 -8.99 -18.52 5.25
CA VAL A 240 -9.37 -18.56 3.84
C VAL A 240 -9.57 -17.14 3.29
N ILE A 241 -10.29 -16.27 4.00
CA ILE A 241 -10.52 -14.87 3.62
C ILE A 241 -9.19 -14.16 3.44
N LEU A 242 -8.27 -14.27 4.41
CA LEU A 242 -6.97 -13.65 4.36
C LEU A 242 -6.11 -14.18 3.21
N ALA A 243 -6.05 -15.50 3.05
CA ALA A 243 -5.26 -16.14 2.00
C ALA A 243 -5.77 -15.76 0.60
N VAL A 244 -7.09 -15.78 0.37
CA VAL A 244 -7.71 -15.37 -0.89
C VAL A 244 -7.43 -13.89 -1.18
N GLY A 245 -7.63 -13.00 -0.20
CA GLY A 245 -7.33 -11.58 -0.34
C GLY A 245 -5.87 -11.35 -0.72
N MET A 246 -4.92 -11.99 -0.04
CA MET A 246 -3.48 -11.89 -0.33
C MET A 246 -3.10 -12.40 -1.72
N VAL A 247 -3.62 -13.57 -2.14
CA VAL A 247 -3.34 -14.14 -3.46
C VAL A 247 -3.87 -13.24 -4.57
N VAL A 248 -5.07 -12.70 -4.42
CA VAL A 248 -5.67 -11.78 -5.38
C VAL A 248 -4.89 -10.46 -5.41
N ALA A 249 -4.57 -9.89 -4.24
CA ALA A 249 -3.75 -8.68 -4.15
C ALA A 249 -2.38 -8.87 -4.83
N PHE A 250 -1.73 -10.02 -4.65
CA PHE A 250 -0.50 -10.38 -5.35
C PHE A 250 -0.68 -10.37 -6.87
N ALA A 251 -1.66 -11.12 -7.37
CA ALA A 251 -1.87 -11.30 -8.81
C ALA A 251 -2.19 -9.95 -9.50
N VAL A 252 -3.07 -9.14 -8.89
CA VAL A 252 -3.43 -7.81 -9.39
C VAL A 252 -2.25 -6.86 -9.30
N SER A 253 -1.48 -6.88 -8.21
CA SER A 253 -0.28 -6.06 -8.03
C SER A 253 0.77 -6.29 -9.11
N VAL A 254 0.99 -7.56 -9.52
CA VAL A 254 1.91 -7.88 -10.63
C VAL A 254 1.52 -7.14 -11.91
N LEU A 255 0.23 -7.11 -12.24
CA LEU A 255 -0.28 -6.43 -13.43
C LEU A 255 -0.15 -4.91 -13.30
N VAL A 256 -0.54 -4.36 -12.14
CA VAL A 256 -0.57 -2.92 -11.89
C VAL A 256 0.84 -2.32 -11.82
N ILE A 257 1.80 -2.98 -11.18
CA ILE A 257 3.19 -2.52 -11.14
C ILE A 257 3.78 -2.48 -12.55
N ARG A 258 3.57 -3.52 -13.37
CA ARG A 258 4.01 -3.54 -14.77
C ARG A 258 3.39 -2.39 -15.57
N PHE A 259 2.08 -2.20 -15.41
CA PHE A 259 1.36 -1.09 -16.04
C PHE A 259 1.95 0.25 -15.62
N LEU A 260 2.08 0.51 -14.33
CA LEU A 260 2.56 1.79 -13.81
C LEU A 260 3.99 2.09 -14.28
N MET A 261 4.90 1.11 -14.21
CA MET A 261 6.27 1.28 -14.69
C MET A 261 6.34 1.57 -16.18
N GLY A 262 5.46 0.99 -16.99
CA GLY A 262 5.31 1.34 -18.41
C GLY A 262 4.73 2.73 -18.61
N TYR A 263 3.72 3.11 -17.83
CA TYR A 263 3.02 4.38 -17.93
C TYR A 263 3.92 5.58 -17.62
N ILE A 264 4.65 5.56 -16.49
CA ILE A 264 5.46 6.69 -16.02
C ILE A 264 6.70 6.95 -16.86
N LYS A 265 7.09 6.04 -17.76
CA LYS A 265 8.14 6.29 -18.76
C LYS A 265 7.71 7.30 -19.81
N LYS A 266 6.42 7.44 -20.06
CA LYS A 266 5.84 8.27 -21.13
C LYS A 266 4.94 9.39 -20.61
N HIS A 267 4.43 9.25 -19.39
CA HIS A 267 3.44 10.13 -18.79
C HIS A 267 3.90 10.64 -17.42
N ASP A 268 3.24 11.68 -16.94
CA ASP A 268 3.45 12.23 -15.60
C ASP A 268 2.41 11.70 -14.60
N PHE A 269 2.59 12.01 -13.31
CA PHE A 269 1.69 11.58 -12.24
C PHE A 269 0.44 12.45 -12.08
N LYS A 270 0.20 13.47 -12.91
CA LYS A 270 -0.94 14.40 -12.75
C LYS A 270 -2.29 13.72 -12.84
N VAL A 271 -2.44 12.67 -13.64
CA VAL A 271 -3.70 11.91 -13.71
C VAL A 271 -4.09 11.35 -12.35
N PHE A 272 -3.14 10.85 -11.59
CA PHE A 272 -3.37 10.36 -10.22
C PHE A 272 -3.69 11.51 -9.26
N GLY A 273 -3.09 12.69 -9.48
CA GLY A 273 -3.43 13.91 -8.75
C GLY A 273 -4.88 14.32 -8.93
N TRP A 274 -5.36 14.38 -10.17
CA TRP A 274 -6.76 14.68 -10.48
C TRP A 274 -7.72 13.63 -9.93
N TYR A 275 -7.38 12.35 -10.08
CA TYR A 275 -8.17 11.27 -9.50
C TYR A 275 -8.32 11.41 -7.98
N ARG A 276 -7.24 11.71 -7.25
CA ARG A 276 -7.26 11.91 -5.79
C ARG A 276 -8.13 13.08 -5.39
N ILE A 277 -8.08 14.21 -6.13
CA ILE A 277 -8.94 15.38 -5.85
C ILE A 277 -10.41 14.99 -6.05
N ALA A 278 -10.74 14.31 -7.13
CA ALA A 278 -12.11 13.87 -7.41
C ALA A 278 -12.61 12.87 -6.35
N LEU A 279 -11.77 11.89 -5.97
CA LEU A 279 -12.10 10.92 -4.91
C LEU A 279 -12.29 11.61 -3.56
N GLY A 280 -11.36 12.49 -3.17
CA GLY A 280 -11.46 13.23 -1.90
C GLY A 280 -12.70 14.12 -1.85
N ALA A 281 -13.05 14.79 -2.95
CA ALA A 281 -14.28 15.57 -3.03
C ALA A 281 -15.54 14.68 -2.94
N ALA A 282 -15.53 13.50 -3.57
CA ALA A 282 -16.64 12.55 -3.47
C ALA A 282 -16.83 12.01 -2.05
N VAL A 283 -15.71 11.67 -1.36
CA VAL A 283 -15.75 11.22 0.04
C VAL A 283 -16.26 12.32 0.96
N LEU A 284 -15.77 13.57 0.79
CA LEU A 284 -16.27 14.71 1.55
C LEU A 284 -17.77 14.93 1.34
N ALA A 285 -18.23 14.86 0.09
CA ALA A 285 -19.65 15.05 -0.23
C ALA A 285 -20.51 13.93 0.40
N TRP A 286 -20.06 12.69 0.34
CA TRP A 286 -20.75 11.54 0.93
C TRP A 286 -20.97 11.72 2.43
N PHE A 287 -19.90 12.01 3.18
CA PHE A 287 -19.97 12.17 4.64
C PHE A 287 -20.50 13.53 5.12
N ALA A 288 -20.65 14.52 4.22
CA ALA A 288 -21.26 15.80 4.55
C ALA A 288 -22.78 15.82 4.31
N LEU A 289 -23.27 14.95 3.42
CA LEU A 289 -24.70 14.89 3.01
C LEU A 289 -25.47 13.73 3.67
N GLY A 290 -24.78 12.73 4.19
CA GLY A 290 -25.34 11.58 4.92
C GLY A 290 -25.20 11.75 6.40
#